data_3c4a373ff11f53dd9b5a42de62e31e9a
#
_entry.id   3c4a373ff11f53dd9b5a42de62e31e9a
#
_cell.length_a   1.000
_cell.length_b   1.000
_cell.length_c   1.000
_cell.angle_alpha   90.00
_cell.angle_beta   90.00
_cell.angle_gamma   90.00
#
_symmetry.space_group_name_H-M   'P 1'
#
loop_
_entity.id
_entity.type
_entity.pdbx_description
1 polymer ?
#
loop_
_entity_poly.entity_id
_entity_poly.type
_entity_poly.pdbx_seq_one_letter_code
_entity_poly.pdbx_strand_id
1 'polypeptide(L)'
;MADKGVVATLLPLTAFALKEPYARGREMIDAGCAVALATDLNPGSCFSGSIPLTFALACIYMKMSIEEAITALTLNGAAALNRADSIGSIEVGKKGDFVVLDTDNYHFFALLRRDELCQYHREERSSLSGTLELLEH
;
A
#
# COMPACT_ATOMS: atom_id res chain seq x y z
N MET A 1 -7.04 -13.02 16.56
CA MET A 1 -6.01 -12.67 15.54
C MET A 1 -4.99 -11.74 16.15
N ALA A 2 -5.39 -10.66 16.79
CA ALA A 2 -4.47 -9.70 17.41
C ALA A 2 -3.42 -10.38 18.33
N ASP A 3 -3.86 -11.19 19.27
CA ASP A 3 -2.97 -11.87 20.26
C ASP A 3 -2.02 -12.92 19.66
N LYS A 4 -2.15 -13.25 18.38
CA LYS A 4 -1.35 -14.29 17.71
C LYS A 4 -0.36 -13.73 16.68
N GLY A 5 -0.21 -12.41 16.56
CA GLY A 5 0.67 -11.80 15.58
C GLY A 5 0.31 -12.08 14.11
N VAL A 6 -0.96 -12.39 13.84
CA VAL A 6 -1.46 -12.66 12.48
C VAL A 6 -1.86 -11.36 11.81
N VAL A 7 -1.36 -11.11 10.61
CA VAL A 7 -1.77 -9.98 9.78
C VAL A 7 -2.98 -10.37 8.93
N ALA A 8 -4.06 -9.59 9.00
CA ALA A 8 -5.25 -9.78 8.18
C ALA A 8 -5.07 -9.04 6.84
N THR A 9 -4.91 -9.77 5.75
CA THR A 9 -4.80 -9.17 4.41
C THR A 9 -6.19 -9.02 3.79
N LEU A 10 -6.60 -7.78 3.51
CA LEU A 10 -7.89 -7.44 2.93
C LEU A 10 -7.76 -7.13 1.44
N LEU A 11 -8.78 -7.51 0.67
CA LEU A 11 -8.77 -7.49 -0.80
C LEU A 11 -9.94 -6.63 -1.33
N PRO A 12 -9.91 -5.29 -1.17
CA PRO A 12 -11.03 -4.44 -1.56
C PRO A 12 -11.33 -4.44 -3.05
N LEU A 13 -10.32 -4.59 -3.92
CA LEU A 13 -10.53 -4.67 -5.36
C LEU A 13 -11.28 -5.93 -5.78
N THR A 14 -10.98 -7.06 -5.17
CA THR A 14 -11.67 -8.33 -5.43
C THR A 14 -13.12 -8.25 -4.97
N ALA A 15 -13.39 -7.72 -3.77
CA ALA A 15 -14.75 -7.48 -3.30
C ALA A 15 -15.52 -6.57 -4.26
N PHE A 16 -14.89 -5.50 -4.75
CA PHE A 16 -15.48 -4.59 -5.75
C PHE A 16 -15.79 -5.31 -7.07
N ALA A 17 -14.82 -6.06 -7.61
CA ALA A 17 -14.96 -6.74 -8.89
C ALA A 17 -16.06 -7.82 -8.88
N LEU A 18 -16.17 -8.55 -7.77
CA LEU A 18 -17.16 -9.62 -7.58
C LEU A 18 -18.49 -9.12 -7.02
N LYS A 19 -18.61 -7.82 -6.69
CA LYS A 19 -19.79 -7.23 -6.03
C LYS A 19 -20.13 -7.89 -4.69
N GLU A 20 -19.09 -8.32 -3.98
CA GLU A 20 -19.20 -8.94 -2.66
C GLU A 20 -19.13 -7.89 -1.53
N PRO A 21 -19.65 -8.19 -0.35
CA PRO A 21 -19.50 -7.31 0.80
C PRO A 21 -18.02 -7.07 1.14
N TYR A 22 -17.68 -5.83 1.47
CA TYR A 22 -16.35 -5.49 1.93
C TYR A 22 -16.04 -6.08 3.30
N ALA A 23 -14.80 -6.46 3.52
CA ALA A 23 -14.33 -6.88 4.84
C ALA A 23 -14.48 -5.73 5.86
N ARG A 24 -14.74 -6.09 7.11
CA ARG A 24 -14.93 -5.14 8.22
C ARG A 24 -13.60 -4.59 8.74
N GLY A 25 -12.90 -3.84 7.88
CA GLY A 25 -11.55 -3.33 8.17
C GLY A 25 -11.50 -2.49 9.45
N ARG A 26 -12.46 -1.57 9.63
CA ARG A 26 -12.54 -0.73 10.84
C ARG A 26 -12.63 -1.57 12.13
N GLU A 27 -13.53 -2.55 12.16
CA GLU A 27 -13.72 -3.39 13.34
C GLU A 27 -12.47 -4.25 13.65
N MET A 28 -11.77 -4.71 12.61
CA MET A 28 -10.53 -5.47 12.79
C MET A 28 -9.43 -4.59 13.40
N ILE A 29 -9.28 -3.35 12.92
CA ILE A 29 -8.30 -2.40 13.45
C ILE A 29 -8.64 -2.03 14.89
N ASP A 30 -9.91 -1.71 15.18
CA ASP A 30 -10.38 -1.37 16.54
C ASP A 30 -10.19 -2.53 17.53
N ALA A 31 -10.23 -3.78 17.04
CA ALA A 31 -9.90 -4.98 17.80
C ALA A 31 -8.39 -5.24 17.93
N GLY A 32 -7.53 -4.33 17.46
CA GLY A 32 -6.07 -4.43 17.55
C GLY A 32 -5.43 -5.38 16.53
N CYS A 33 -6.14 -5.76 15.46
CA CYS A 33 -5.56 -6.58 14.41
C CYS A 33 -4.65 -5.74 13.51
N ALA A 34 -3.48 -6.24 13.18
CA ALA A 34 -2.69 -5.71 12.08
C ALA A 34 -3.40 -6.03 10.75
N VAL A 35 -3.70 -4.99 9.97
CA VAL A 35 -4.38 -5.11 8.67
C VAL A 35 -3.41 -4.75 7.56
N ALA A 36 -3.31 -5.60 6.54
CA ALA A 36 -2.64 -5.32 5.27
C ALA A 36 -3.67 -5.20 4.14
N LEU A 37 -3.30 -4.52 3.07
CA LEU A 37 -4.09 -4.40 1.84
C LEU A 37 -3.34 -5.01 0.67
N ALA A 38 -4.06 -5.68 -0.23
CA ALA A 38 -3.51 -6.17 -1.48
C ALA A 38 -4.53 -5.99 -2.63
N THR A 39 -4.02 -5.95 -3.86
CA THR A 39 -4.85 -5.82 -5.06
C THR A 39 -5.52 -7.13 -5.46
N ASP A 40 -4.87 -8.25 -5.12
CA ASP A 40 -5.29 -9.58 -5.59
C ASP A 40 -5.42 -9.65 -7.11
N LEU A 41 -4.50 -9.00 -7.83
CA LEU A 41 -4.48 -9.04 -9.29
C LEU A 41 -4.37 -10.49 -9.79
N ASN A 42 -5.42 -10.97 -10.44
CA ASN A 42 -5.47 -12.33 -11.00
C ASN A 42 -6.48 -12.41 -12.17
N PRO A 43 -6.32 -13.38 -13.08
CA PRO A 43 -7.20 -13.52 -14.25
C PRO A 43 -8.60 -14.09 -13.91
N GLY A 44 -8.85 -14.51 -12.68
CA GLY A 44 -10.13 -15.13 -12.29
C GLY A 44 -11.15 -14.14 -11.74
N SER A 45 -10.74 -13.22 -10.89
CA SER A 45 -11.66 -12.37 -10.12
C SER A 45 -11.30 -10.90 -10.10
N CYS A 46 -10.03 -10.53 -10.35
CA CYS A 46 -9.61 -9.13 -10.27
C CYS A 46 -8.54 -8.80 -11.31
N PHE A 47 -8.91 -8.11 -12.37
CA PHE A 47 -8.01 -7.72 -13.46
C PHE A 47 -7.28 -6.39 -13.23
N SER A 48 -7.43 -5.77 -12.06
CA SER A 48 -6.83 -4.47 -11.75
C SER A 48 -5.75 -4.60 -10.70
N GLY A 49 -4.55 -4.06 -10.99
CA GLY A 49 -3.45 -3.87 -10.03
C GLY A 49 -3.39 -2.45 -9.47
N SER A 50 -4.49 -1.69 -9.52
CA SER A 50 -4.50 -0.28 -9.10
C SER A 50 -4.39 -0.14 -7.58
N ILE A 51 -3.22 0.27 -7.10
CA ILE A 51 -3.00 0.60 -5.69
C ILE A 51 -3.83 1.84 -5.26
N PRO A 52 -3.92 2.93 -6.05
CA PRO A 52 -4.78 4.05 -5.68
C PRO A 52 -6.25 3.66 -5.50
N LEU A 53 -6.78 2.79 -6.38
CA LEU A 53 -8.15 2.31 -6.24
C LEU A 53 -8.31 1.40 -5.01
N THR A 54 -7.36 0.49 -4.75
CA THR A 54 -7.33 -0.34 -3.54
C THR A 54 -7.40 0.54 -2.29
N PHE A 55 -6.59 1.59 -2.25
CA PHE A 55 -6.53 2.57 -1.18
C PHE A 55 -7.86 3.29 -0.99
N ALA A 56 -8.42 3.85 -2.08
CA ALA A 56 -9.70 4.56 -2.03
C ALA A 56 -10.85 3.68 -1.52
N LEU A 57 -10.94 2.45 -1.99
CA LEU A 57 -11.97 1.49 -1.55
C LEU A 57 -11.81 1.14 -0.05
N ALA A 58 -10.58 0.98 0.42
CA ALA A 58 -10.32 0.73 1.84
C ALA A 58 -10.75 1.90 2.72
N CYS A 59 -10.45 3.14 2.32
CA CYS A 59 -10.87 4.33 3.06
C CYS A 59 -12.39 4.51 3.06
N ILE A 60 -13.03 4.38 1.88
CA ILE A 60 -14.45 4.70 1.71
C ILE A 60 -15.34 3.58 2.29
N TYR A 61 -15.10 2.34 1.91
CA TYR A 61 -16.00 1.23 2.24
C TYR A 61 -15.58 0.44 3.47
N MET A 62 -14.29 0.32 3.76
CA MET A 62 -13.81 -0.35 4.95
C MET A 62 -13.55 0.61 6.12
N LYS A 63 -13.78 1.94 5.92
CA LYS A 63 -13.67 3.01 6.91
C LYS A 63 -12.29 3.09 7.58
N MET A 64 -11.25 2.80 6.81
CA MET A 64 -9.88 2.99 7.25
C MET A 64 -9.50 4.47 7.14
N SER A 65 -8.68 4.98 8.07
CA SER A 65 -8.06 6.28 7.88
C SER A 65 -7.00 6.22 6.78
N ILE A 66 -6.57 7.37 6.29
CA ILE A 66 -5.53 7.47 5.25
C ILE A 66 -4.22 6.88 5.77
N GLU A 67 -3.84 7.19 7.00
CA GLU A 67 -2.64 6.68 7.65
C GLU A 67 -2.69 5.15 7.86
N GLU A 68 -3.84 4.64 8.27
CA GLU A 68 -4.06 3.20 8.42
C GLU A 68 -3.94 2.48 7.07
N ALA A 69 -4.50 3.06 6.01
CA ALA A 69 -4.43 2.48 4.67
C ALA A 69 -3.01 2.53 4.08
N ILE A 70 -2.25 3.62 4.31
CA ILE A 70 -0.82 3.70 3.96
C ILE A 70 -0.03 2.64 4.72
N THR A 71 -0.21 2.54 6.03
CA THR A 71 0.46 1.54 6.87
C THR A 71 0.12 0.12 6.41
N ALA A 72 -1.14 -0.12 6.03
CA ALA A 72 -1.60 -1.42 5.53
C ALA A 72 -0.96 -1.81 4.19
N LEU A 73 -0.68 -0.84 3.32
CA LEU A 73 -0.02 -1.06 2.03
C LEU A 73 1.50 -1.18 2.12
N THR A 74 2.11 -0.69 3.20
CA THR A 74 3.57 -0.62 3.37
C THR A 74 4.06 -1.54 4.49
N LEU A 75 4.07 -1.08 5.73
CA LEU A 75 4.60 -1.81 6.89
C LEU A 75 3.89 -3.14 7.11
N ASN A 76 2.57 -3.12 7.18
CA ASN A 76 1.79 -4.33 7.41
C ASN A 76 1.80 -5.27 6.20
N GLY A 77 1.85 -4.71 4.97
CA GLY A 77 2.04 -5.48 3.75
C GLY A 77 3.37 -6.25 3.76
N ALA A 78 4.46 -5.58 4.15
CA ALA A 78 5.76 -6.21 4.32
C ALA A 78 5.75 -7.30 5.41
N ALA A 79 5.08 -7.04 6.53
CA ALA A 79 4.92 -8.00 7.61
C ALA A 79 4.11 -9.23 7.18
N ALA A 80 3.03 -9.04 6.42
CA ALA A 80 2.22 -10.14 5.88
C ALA A 80 3.02 -11.07 4.97
N LEU A 81 4.03 -10.54 4.28
CA LEU A 81 4.96 -11.29 3.44
C LEU A 81 6.19 -11.84 4.19
N ASN A 82 6.27 -11.62 5.50
CA ASN A 82 7.45 -11.92 6.32
C ASN A 82 8.74 -11.26 5.78
N ARG A 83 8.63 -10.01 5.32
CA ARG A 83 9.72 -9.21 4.72
C ARG A 83 9.93 -7.85 5.36
N ALA A 84 9.37 -7.61 6.55
CA ALA A 84 9.47 -6.34 7.26
C ALA A 84 10.93 -5.90 7.54
N ASP A 85 11.86 -6.86 7.61
CA ASP A 85 13.29 -6.57 7.80
C ASP A 85 13.96 -5.95 6.55
N SER A 86 13.35 -6.12 5.36
CA SER A 86 13.97 -5.73 4.09
C SER A 86 13.19 -4.68 3.29
N ILE A 87 11.89 -4.53 3.54
CA ILE A 87 11.00 -3.61 2.81
C ILE A 87 9.92 -3.03 3.75
N GLY A 88 9.11 -2.12 3.23
CA GLY A 88 7.91 -1.58 3.90
C GLY A 88 8.14 -0.28 4.64
N SER A 89 9.37 0.15 4.84
CA SER A 89 9.72 1.45 5.43
C SER A 89 11.03 1.99 4.86
N ILE A 90 11.25 3.29 4.98
CA ILE A 90 12.48 3.97 4.58
C ILE A 90 13.43 3.96 5.78
N GLU A 91 14.28 2.95 5.85
CA GLU A 91 15.22 2.75 6.94
C GLU A 91 16.58 2.29 6.41
N VAL A 92 17.65 2.57 7.15
CA VAL A 92 19.01 2.11 6.81
C VAL A 92 19.03 0.58 6.78
N GLY A 93 19.55 0.03 5.68
CA GLY A 93 19.67 -1.42 5.47
C GLY A 93 18.46 -2.06 4.76
N LYS A 94 17.37 -1.34 4.57
CA LYS A 94 16.24 -1.80 3.76
C LYS A 94 16.39 -1.39 2.29
N LYS A 95 15.63 -2.04 1.42
CA LYS A 95 15.57 -1.69 0.00
C LYS A 95 15.02 -0.28 -0.17
N GLY A 96 15.61 0.47 -1.09
CA GLY A 96 15.23 1.85 -1.38
C GLY A 96 14.05 1.97 -2.35
N ASP A 97 13.05 1.10 -2.23
CA ASP A 97 11.85 1.15 -3.04
C ASP A 97 10.88 2.18 -2.43
N PHE A 98 10.62 3.26 -3.15
CA PHE A 98 9.72 4.32 -2.70
C PHE A 98 8.96 4.96 -3.85
N VAL A 99 7.87 5.63 -3.53
CA VAL A 99 7.07 6.42 -4.47
C VAL A 99 7.12 7.87 -4.04
N VAL A 100 7.45 8.74 -4.99
CA VAL A 100 7.33 10.19 -4.81
C VAL A 100 5.99 10.62 -5.38
N LEU A 101 5.20 11.31 -4.57
CA LEU A 101 3.91 11.84 -4.98
C LEU A 101 4.10 13.27 -5.52
N ASP A 102 3.45 13.58 -6.65
CA ASP A 102 3.40 14.93 -7.20
C ASP A 102 2.34 15.76 -6.47
N THR A 103 2.48 15.85 -5.15
CA THR A 103 1.58 16.61 -4.28
C THR A 103 2.22 16.83 -2.91
N ASP A 104 1.97 17.99 -2.32
CA ASP A 104 2.44 18.33 -0.97
C ASP A 104 1.65 17.63 0.15
N ASN A 105 0.59 16.92 -0.21
CA ASN A 105 -0.32 16.34 0.78
C ASN A 105 -0.73 14.92 0.39
N TYR A 106 -0.25 13.93 1.16
CA TYR A 106 -0.57 12.53 0.98
C TYR A 106 -2.07 12.19 1.13
N HIS A 107 -2.89 13.08 1.69
CA HIS A 107 -4.34 12.92 1.76
C HIS A 107 -5.01 12.84 0.40
N PHE A 108 -4.37 13.38 -0.65
CA PHE A 108 -4.87 13.27 -2.02
C PHE A 108 -4.58 11.91 -2.66
N PHE A 109 -3.82 11.03 -2.02
CA PHE A 109 -3.45 9.73 -2.59
C PHE A 109 -4.66 8.91 -3.05
N ALA A 110 -5.78 8.98 -2.33
CA ALA A 110 -7.03 8.31 -2.70
C ALA A 110 -7.68 8.87 -3.98
N LEU A 111 -7.32 10.08 -4.39
CA LEU A 111 -7.89 10.78 -5.55
C LEU A 111 -6.94 10.82 -6.74
N LEU A 112 -5.66 10.45 -6.55
CA LEU A 112 -4.66 10.52 -7.60
C LEU A 112 -4.92 9.50 -8.70
N ARG A 113 -4.79 9.96 -9.94
CA ARG A 113 -4.75 9.09 -11.10
C ARG A 113 -3.38 8.41 -11.19
N ARG A 114 -3.32 7.30 -11.92
CA ARG A 114 -2.08 6.53 -12.13
C ARG A 114 -0.95 7.36 -12.78
N ASP A 115 -1.31 8.31 -13.60
CA ASP A 115 -0.43 9.24 -14.34
C ASP A 115 0.08 10.41 -13.47
N GLU A 116 -0.54 10.65 -12.31
CA GLU A 116 -0.13 11.66 -11.32
C GLU A 116 0.82 11.09 -10.25
N LEU A 117 1.11 9.79 -10.31
CA LEU A 117 2.10 9.13 -9.45
C LEU A 117 3.44 9.11 -10.17
N CYS A 118 4.37 9.94 -9.76
CA CYS A 118 5.76 9.84 -10.19
C CYS A 118 6.37 8.58 -9.58
N GLN A 119 6.44 7.49 -10.35
CA GLN A 119 7.06 6.25 -9.92
C GLN A 119 8.57 6.36 -10.10
N TYR A 120 9.31 6.50 -9.02
CA TYR A 120 10.74 6.25 -9.03
C TYR A 120 10.98 4.80 -8.63
N HIS A 121 11.07 3.92 -9.61
CA HIS A 121 11.46 2.53 -9.43
C HIS A 121 12.98 2.46 -9.46
N ARG A 122 13.61 2.19 -8.34
CA ARG A 122 15.02 1.81 -8.30
C ARG A 122 15.13 0.33 -8.01
N GLU A 123 15.16 -0.47 -9.07
CA GLU A 123 15.65 -1.84 -8.98
C GLU A 123 17.14 -1.85 -8.58
N GLU A 124 17.52 -2.86 -7.80
CA GLU A 124 18.88 -3.11 -7.33
C GLU A 124 19.95 -2.76 -8.36
N ARG A 125 20.69 -1.68 -8.14
CA ARG A 125 22.03 -1.52 -8.65
C ARG A 125 22.97 -1.08 -7.54
N SER A 126 23.96 -1.90 -7.32
CA SER A 126 25.14 -1.68 -6.49
C SER A 126 25.74 -0.27 -6.71
N SER A 127 26.14 0.32 -5.57
CA SER A 127 26.91 1.56 -5.44
C SER A 127 26.15 2.88 -5.68
N LEU A 128 25.90 3.55 -4.57
CA LEU A 128 25.66 4.99 -4.50
C LEU A 128 26.92 5.72 -4.98
N SER A 129 26.95 6.06 -6.27
CA SER A 129 27.73 7.17 -6.80
C SER A 129 26.96 7.77 -7.96
N GLY A 130 26.24 8.84 -7.69
CA GLY A 130 25.49 9.56 -8.73
C GLY A 130 24.70 10.67 -8.08
N THR A 131 25.22 11.84 -8.20
CA THR A 131 24.69 13.16 -7.91
C THR A 131 23.19 13.23 -8.16
N LEU A 132 22.45 13.71 -7.17
CA LEU A 132 21.10 14.23 -7.35
C LEU A 132 21.19 15.45 -8.26
N GLU A 133 20.99 15.28 -9.55
CA GLU A 133 20.63 16.38 -10.42
C GLU A 133 19.14 16.64 -10.22
N LEU A 134 18.86 17.74 -9.53
CA LEU A 134 17.54 18.34 -9.46
C LEU A 134 17.10 18.68 -10.87
N LEU A 135 16.03 18.09 -11.34
CA LEU A 135 15.32 18.53 -12.53
C LEU A 135 14.63 19.86 -12.19
N GLU A 136 15.34 20.97 -12.47
CA GLU A 136 14.68 22.24 -12.75
C GLU A 136 14.15 22.18 -14.18
N HIS A 137 12.82 22.07 -14.33
CA HIS A 137 12.01 22.71 -15.38
C HIS A 137 10.53 22.52 -15.08
#